data_b4e5904ab575bb80cb8ce808ac60d159
#
_entry.id   b4e5904ab575bb80cb8ce808ac60d159
#
_cell.length_a   1.000
_cell.length_b   1.000
_cell.length_c   1.000
_cell.angle_alpha   90.00
_cell.angle_beta   90.00
_cell.angle_gamma   90.00
#
_symmetry.space_group_name_H-M   'P 1'
#
loop_
_entity.id
_entity.type
_entity.pdbx_description
1 polymer ?
#
loop_
_entity_poly.entity_id
_entity_poly.type
_entity_poly.pdbx_seq_one_letter_code
_entity_poly.pdbx_strand_id
1 'polypeptide(L)'
;MIAIRIGFLVALTALAQGPKASKSAPAQIEFMKIAPGEFMMGCVPGDKDCLEDEVPRHKVQLTKGFELGKYEVTQAQWEAVMGPATNPSQTKGPKNPVDSVNKAEIHAFLDKLNAQNDGYKYRLPTEAEWEYAARANAPDPPRASLGDYAWFADNSDDESHPVGLKKPNAWGLYDMLGNVREWVDDRAAYYDYTPLPEVSVDPKGPQGGRGGGGGGGGRAGKGGPPKGFDVQGRLLINGGGAEGLPLFRGGGWDNFAPYLRLSSRYYYYGTDLKVGDIGFRLVREAP
;
A
#
# COMPACT_ATOMS: atom_id res chain seq x y z
N MET A 1 -45.19 0.27 79.36
CA MET A 1 -44.57 -0.62 78.32
C MET A 1 -44.37 0.17 77.08
N ILE A 2 -43.15 0.61 76.77
CA ILE A 2 -42.79 1.44 75.63
C ILE A 2 -42.17 0.49 74.57
N ALA A 3 -42.85 0.33 73.41
CA ALA A 3 -42.36 -0.49 72.32
C ALA A 3 -41.45 0.38 71.39
N ILE A 4 -40.17 0.05 71.32
CA ILE A 4 -39.21 0.66 70.42
C ILE A 4 -39.29 -0.11 69.10
N ARG A 5 -39.68 0.61 68.00
CA ARG A 5 -39.59 0.11 66.64
C ARG A 5 -38.22 0.45 66.07
N ILE A 6 -37.42 -0.58 65.80
CA ILE A 6 -36.15 -0.48 65.09
C ILE A 6 -36.45 -0.52 63.59
N GLY A 7 -36.29 0.60 62.90
CA GLY A 7 -36.38 0.64 61.45
C GLY A 7 -35.03 0.23 60.80
N PHE A 8 -35.04 -0.81 59.98
CA PHE A 8 -33.91 -1.19 59.13
C PHE A 8 -33.85 -0.27 57.90
N LEU A 9 -32.80 0.51 57.84
CA LEU A 9 -32.51 1.29 56.64
C LEU A 9 -31.67 0.42 55.67
N VAL A 10 -32.28 -0.02 54.58
CA VAL A 10 -31.55 -0.74 53.52
C VAL A 10 -30.94 0.33 52.60
N ALA A 11 -29.61 0.51 52.69
CA ALA A 11 -28.89 1.35 51.78
C ALA A 11 -28.69 0.61 50.49
N LEU A 12 -29.40 1.07 49.42
CA LEU A 12 -29.19 0.62 48.05
C LEU A 12 -27.90 1.25 47.51
N THR A 13 -26.82 0.50 47.44
CA THR A 13 -25.60 0.90 46.73
C THR A 13 -25.83 0.83 45.22
N ALA A 14 -26.02 1.96 44.59
CA ALA A 14 -26.00 2.07 43.13
C ALA A 14 -24.59 1.80 42.64
N LEU A 15 -24.39 0.67 41.96
CA LEU A 15 -23.17 0.39 41.19
C LEU A 15 -23.08 1.42 40.07
N ALA A 16 -22.14 2.34 40.18
CA ALA A 16 -21.80 3.25 39.13
C ALA A 16 -21.30 2.45 37.92
N GLN A 17 -22.08 2.39 36.86
CA GLN A 17 -21.62 1.86 35.57
C GLN A 17 -20.53 2.82 35.06
N GLY A 18 -19.30 2.30 34.94
CA GLY A 18 -18.21 3.04 34.32
C GLY A 18 -18.58 3.49 32.90
N PRO A 19 -17.89 4.51 32.36
CA PRO A 19 -18.21 5.04 31.06
C PRO A 19 -18.16 3.92 30.01
N LYS A 20 -19.27 3.65 29.34
CA LYS A 20 -19.31 2.76 28.18
C LYS A 20 -18.38 3.37 27.14
N ALA A 21 -17.37 2.62 26.72
CA ALA A 21 -16.53 2.98 25.59
C ALA A 21 -17.43 3.39 24.43
N SER A 22 -17.34 4.65 24.03
CA SER A 22 -17.96 5.14 22.80
C SER A 22 -17.37 4.32 21.66
N LYS A 23 -18.22 3.63 20.88
CA LYS A 23 -17.79 3.07 19.60
C LYS A 23 -17.32 4.26 18.78
N SER A 24 -15.99 4.38 18.57
CA SER A 24 -15.48 5.34 17.61
C SER A 24 -16.16 5.06 16.28
N ALA A 25 -16.69 6.10 15.63
CA ALA A 25 -17.19 5.97 14.27
C ALA A 25 -16.09 5.34 13.41
N PRO A 26 -16.42 4.41 12.48
CA PRO A 26 -15.43 3.85 11.60
C PRO A 26 -14.69 5.00 10.92
N ALA A 27 -13.37 4.91 10.84
CA ALA A 27 -12.55 5.93 10.23
C ALA A 27 -13.05 6.15 8.81
N GLN A 28 -13.56 7.34 8.49
CA GLN A 28 -14.05 7.64 7.16
C GLN A 28 -12.87 7.63 6.20
N ILE A 29 -12.76 6.57 5.40
CA ILE A 29 -11.81 6.46 4.30
C ILE A 29 -12.50 7.02 3.05
N GLU A 30 -11.91 8.04 2.45
CA GLU A 30 -12.40 8.61 1.20
C GLU A 30 -11.92 7.77 0.01
N PHE A 31 -12.81 7.53 -0.95
CA PHE A 31 -12.51 6.74 -2.15
C PHE A 31 -12.84 7.53 -3.42
N MET A 32 -12.02 7.30 -4.46
CA MET A 32 -12.24 7.79 -5.81
C MET A 32 -12.71 6.66 -6.71
N LYS A 33 -13.78 6.88 -7.48
CA LYS A 33 -14.28 5.89 -8.47
C LYS A 33 -13.36 5.87 -9.68
N ILE A 34 -12.83 4.69 -9.98
CA ILE A 34 -12.00 4.44 -11.14
C ILE A 34 -12.80 3.60 -12.13
N ALA A 35 -13.03 4.17 -13.32
CA ALA A 35 -13.73 3.45 -14.37
C ALA A 35 -12.85 2.37 -14.99
N PRO A 36 -13.43 1.28 -15.54
CA PRO A 36 -12.66 0.34 -16.35
C PRO A 36 -12.02 1.04 -17.55
N GLY A 37 -10.91 0.50 -18.05
CA GLY A 37 -10.23 1.11 -19.19
C GLY A 37 -8.93 0.42 -19.54
N GLU A 38 -8.20 1.03 -20.47
CA GLU A 38 -6.94 0.53 -20.99
C GLU A 38 -5.83 1.56 -20.76
N PHE A 39 -4.63 1.09 -20.54
CA PHE A 39 -3.46 1.95 -20.43
C PHE A 39 -2.18 1.22 -20.86
N MET A 40 -1.12 1.98 -21.03
CA MET A 40 0.21 1.46 -21.26
C MET A 40 0.97 1.39 -19.93
N MET A 41 1.15 0.19 -19.40
CA MET A 41 1.89 -0.08 -18.16
C MET A 41 3.38 -0.16 -18.43
N GLY A 42 4.18 0.37 -17.51
CA GLY A 42 5.64 0.35 -17.60
C GLY A 42 6.24 1.67 -18.04
N CYS A 43 7.54 1.68 -18.23
CA CYS A 43 8.31 2.90 -18.45
C CYS A 43 7.95 3.63 -19.73
N VAL A 44 7.93 4.98 -19.65
CA VAL A 44 7.62 5.84 -20.80
C VAL A 44 8.82 5.85 -21.76
N PRO A 45 8.60 5.67 -23.09
CA PRO A 45 9.69 5.73 -24.06
C PRO A 45 10.50 7.03 -23.97
N GLY A 46 11.82 6.90 -23.92
CA GLY A 46 12.74 8.02 -23.83
C GLY A 46 13.08 8.48 -22.40
N ASP A 47 12.45 7.91 -21.39
CA ASP A 47 12.89 8.10 -20.01
C ASP A 47 14.21 7.34 -19.79
N LYS A 48 15.26 8.08 -19.39
CA LYS A 48 16.62 7.55 -19.23
C LYS A 48 16.83 6.83 -17.90
N ASP A 49 15.89 6.98 -16.99
CA ASP A 49 15.94 6.38 -15.65
C ASP A 49 15.12 5.11 -15.54
N CYS A 50 14.61 4.59 -16.67
CA CYS A 50 13.94 3.32 -16.73
C CYS A 50 14.82 2.18 -16.25
N LEU A 51 14.22 1.28 -15.49
CA LEU A 51 14.87 0.07 -15.03
C LEU A 51 14.41 -1.13 -15.87
N GLU A 52 15.21 -2.21 -15.87
CA GLU A 52 14.93 -3.40 -16.66
C GLU A 52 13.58 -4.06 -16.32
N ASP A 53 13.12 -3.93 -15.08
CA ASP A 53 11.87 -4.48 -14.58
C ASP A 53 10.63 -3.62 -14.90
N GLU A 54 10.84 -2.44 -15.48
CA GLU A 54 9.77 -1.55 -15.94
C GLU A 54 9.49 -1.71 -17.45
N VAL A 55 10.26 -2.55 -18.13
CA VAL A 55 10.16 -2.82 -19.57
C VAL A 55 9.92 -4.31 -19.84
N PRO A 56 9.26 -4.66 -20.94
CA PRO A 56 8.71 -3.78 -21.97
C PRO A 56 7.43 -3.06 -21.48
N ARG A 57 7.25 -1.84 -21.95
CA ARG A 57 5.96 -1.17 -21.81
C ARG A 57 4.91 -1.91 -22.62
N HIS A 58 3.78 -2.25 -21.99
CA HIS A 58 2.77 -3.10 -22.62
C HIS A 58 1.36 -2.59 -22.32
N LYS A 59 0.41 -3.06 -23.14
CA LYS A 59 -0.99 -2.69 -22.97
C LYS A 59 -1.66 -3.53 -21.90
N VAL A 60 -2.35 -2.86 -20.99
CA VAL A 60 -3.16 -3.49 -19.94
C VAL A 60 -4.60 -3.03 -20.09
N GLN A 61 -5.54 -3.96 -19.94
CA GLN A 61 -6.97 -3.71 -19.87
C GLN A 61 -7.49 -4.10 -18.49
N LEU A 62 -8.11 -3.14 -17.81
CA LEU A 62 -8.89 -3.37 -16.59
C LEU A 62 -10.37 -3.43 -16.98
N THR A 63 -10.99 -4.61 -16.86
CA THR A 63 -12.35 -4.83 -17.34
C THR A 63 -13.42 -4.40 -16.35
N LYS A 64 -13.04 -4.19 -15.08
CA LYS A 64 -13.94 -3.78 -14.01
C LYS A 64 -13.48 -2.47 -13.40
N GLY A 65 -14.43 -1.59 -13.11
CA GLY A 65 -14.18 -0.43 -12.28
C GLY A 65 -14.01 -0.83 -10.81
N PHE A 66 -13.33 0.02 -10.06
CA PHE A 66 -13.10 -0.13 -8.63
C PHE A 66 -13.10 1.24 -7.95
N GLU A 67 -13.08 1.25 -6.64
CA GLU A 67 -12.89 2.48 -5.88
C GLU A 67 -11.55 2.42 -5.15
N LEU A 68 -10.67 3.39 -5.40
CA LEU A 68 -9.33 3.47 -4.79
C LEU A 68 -9.31 4.53 -3.69
N GLY A 69 -8.67 4.23 -2.58
CA GLY A 69 -8.43 5.19 -1.51
C GLY A 69 -7.82 6.48 -2.04
N LYS A 70 -8.48 7.60 -1.77
CA LYS A 70 -8.04 8.93 -2.20
C LYS A 70 -6.65 9.28 -1.67
N TYR A 71 -6.32 8.74 -0.50
CA TYR A 71 -5.08 8.89 0.24
C TYR A 71 -4.55 7.51 0.65
N GLU A 72 -3.32 7.48 1.09
CA GLU A 72 -2.78 6.39 1.90
C GLU A 72 -3.61 6.21 3.18
N VAL A 73 -3.65 5.01 3.75
CA VAL A 73 -4.34 4.78 5.04
C VAL A 73 -3.61 5.53 6.13
N THR A 74 -4.33 6.39 6.85
CA THR A 74 -3.76 7.21 7.91
C THR A 74 -3.62 6.45 9.23
N GLN A 75 -2.76 6.95 10.12
CA GLN A 75 -2.58 6.39 11.45
C GLN A 75 -3.89 6.40 12.25
N ALA A 76 -4.69 7.49 12.15
CA ALA A 76 -6.00 7.53 12.80
C ALA A 76 -6.96 6.45 12.27
N GLN A 77 -6.93 6.16 10.96
CA GLN A 77 -7.72 5.09 10.35
C GLN A 77 -7.24 3.71 10.79
N TRP A 78 -5.93 3.51 10.86
CA TRP A 78 -5.35 2.28 11.41
C TRP A 78 -5.78 2.06 12.86
N GLU A 79 -5.61 3.06 13.70
CA GLU A 79 -5.96 3.00 15.12
C GLU A 79 -7.45 2.76 15.37
N ALA A 80 -8.32 3.31 14.51
CA ALA A 80 -9.76 3.09 14.61
C ALA A 80 -10.17 1.62 14.33
N VAL A 81 -9.42 0.91 13.49
CA VAL A 81 -9.68 -0.49 13.13
C VAL A 81 -8.91 -1.45 14.03
N MET A 82 -7.63 -1.18 14.26
CA MET A 82 -6.72 -2.08 14.95
C MET A 82 -6.64 -1.83 16.46
N GLY A 83 -6.89 -0.59 16.87
CA GLY A 83 -6.76 -0.11 18.24
C GLY A 83 -5.57 0.85 18.42
N PRO A 84 -5.65 1.82 19.32
CA PRO A 84 -4.67 2.92 19.44
C PRO A 84 -3.26 2.46 19.83
N ALA A 85 -3.13 1.35 20.54
CA ALA A 85 -1.83 0.83 20.97
C ALA A 85 -1.08 0.05 19.86
N THR A 86 -1.67 -0.08 18.66
CA THR A 86 -1.11 -0.91 17.58
C THR A 86 -0.43 -0.13 16.47
N ASN A 87 -0.41 1.20 16.54
CA ASN A 87 0.20 2.05 15.53
C ASN A 87 1.74 1.91 15.56
N PRO A 88 2.36 1.29 14.52
CA PRO A 88 3.79 1.02 14.51
C PRO A 88 4.63 2.18 13.96
N SER A 89 4.00 3.20 13.34
CA SER A 89 4.68 4.30 12.63
C SER A 89 5.69 5.01 13.52
N GLN A 90 6.79 5.45 12.92
CA GLN A 90 7.84 6.17 13.66
C GLN A 90 7.46 7.63 13.88
N THR A 91 7.16 8.37 12.82
CA THR A 91 6.67 9.74 12.89
C THR A 91 5.18 9.73 13.21
N LYS A 92 4.81 10.22 14.39
CA LYS A 92 3.42 10.18 14.85
C LYS A 92 2.60 11.37 14.39
N GLY A 93 1.42 11.08 13.86
CA GLY A 93 0.44 12.10 13.48
C GLY A 93 -0.86 11.46 12.98
N PRO A 94 -2.04 11.89 13.45
CA PRO A 94 -3.30 11.23 13.09
C PRO A 94 -3.60 11.28 11.57
N LYS A 95 -3.04 12.25 10.86
CA LYS A 95 -3.18 12.43 9.40
C LYS A 95 -1.98 11.91 8.61
N ASN A 96 -0.90 11.49 9.27
CA ASN A 96 0.22 10.86 8.58
C ASN A 96 -0.20 9.46 8.09
N PRO A 97 0.39 8.95 7.02
CA PRO A 97 0.16 7.56 6.62
C PRO A 97 0.60 6.62 7.74
N VAL A 98 -0.07 5.49 7.89
CA VAL A 98 0.49 4.41 8.69
C VAL A 98 1.61 3.77 7.91
N ASP A 99 2.78 3.68 8.53
CA ASP A 99 3.99 3.06 7.99
C ASP A 99 4.50 1.95 8.93
N SER A 100 5.62 1.34 8.59
CA SER A 100 6.22 0.25 9.38
C SER A 100 5.29 -0.95 9.56
N VAL A 101 4.41 -1.20 8.59
CA VAL A 101 3.45 -2.31 8.56
C VAL A 101 3.88 -3.38 7.56
N ASN A 102 3.80 -4.64 7.94
CA ASN A 102 4.02 -5.75 7.02
C ASN A 102 2.71 -6.27 6.40
N LYS A 103 2.83 -7.13 5.38
CA LYS A 103 1.65 -7.65 4.64
C LYS A 103 0.69 -8.43 5.56
N ALA A 104 1.18 -9.16 6.56
CA ALA A 104 0.33 -9.89 7.50
C ALA A 104 -0.51 -8.95 8.38
N GLU A 105 0.07 -7.86 8.84
CA GLU A 105 -0.65 -6.85 9.62
C GLU A 105 -1.69 -6.10 8.77
N ILE A 106 -1.37 -5.83 7.50
CA ILE A 106 -2.33 -5.25 6.56
C ILE A 106 -3.49 -6.22 6.32
N HIS A 107 -3.24 -7.52 6.15
CA HIS A 107 -4.32 -8.50 6.03
C HIS A 107 -5.17 -8.55 7.29
N ALA A 108 -4.59 -8.51 8.49
CA ALA A 108 -5.35 -8.44 9.74
C ALA A 108 -6.21 -7.16 9.84
N PHE A 109 -5.72 -6.03 9.33
CA PHE A 109 -6.49 -4.79 9.20
C PHE A 109 -7.66 -4.97 8.24
N LEU A 110 -7.42 -5.54 7.04
CA LEU A 110 -8.43 -5.80 6.03
C LEU A 110 -9.52 -6.76 6.55
N ASP A 111 -9.14 -7.83 7.26
CA ASP A 111 -10.07 -8.78 7.86
C ASP A 111 -11.01 -8.10 8.86
N LYS A 112 -10.46 -7.25 9.73
CA LYS A 112 -11.27 -6.49 10.69
C LYS A 112 -12.17 -5.45 10.02
N LEU A 113 -11.68 -4.80 8.96
CA LEU A 113 -12.47 -3.83 8.20
C LEU A 113 -13.62 -4.53 7.47
N ASN A 114 -13.35 -5.65 6.79
CA ASN A 114 -14.35 -6.47 6.11
C ASN A 114 -15.38 -7.09 7.06
N ALA A 115 -14.98 -7.42 8.29
CA ALA A 115 -15.89 -7.94 9.31
C ALA A 115 -16.94 -6.92 9.79
N GLN A 116 -16.78 -5.64 9.45
CA GLN A 116 -17.79 -4.60 9.75
C GLN A 116 -19.05 -4.74 8.89
N ASN A 117 -18.98 -5.47 7.77
CA ASN A 117 -20.09 -5.77 6.86
C ASN A 117 -20.87 -4.50 6.44
N ASP A 118 -20.16 -3.47 6.05
CA ASP A 118 -20.74 -2.21 5.58
C ASP A 118 -21.27 -2.26 4.13
N GLY A 119 -21.25 -3.45 3.52
CA GLY A 119 -21.68 -3.69 2.15
C GLY A 119 -20.55 -3.63 1.13
N TYR A 120 -19.32 -3.37 1.54
CA TYR A 120 -18.16 -3.32 0.68
C TYR A 120 -17.16 -4.42 1.00
N LYS A 121 -16.30 -4.72 0.03
CA LYS A 121 -15.13 -5.57 0.21
C LYS A 121 -13.85 -4.75 0.04
N TYR A 122 -13.00 -4.77 1.04
CA TYR A 122 -11.74 -4.06 1.06
C TYR A 122 -10.56 -4.98 0.79
N ARG A 123 -9.61 -4.52 -0.01
CA ARG A 123 -8.38 -5.23 -0.35
C ARG A 123 -7.26 -4.26 -0.70
N LEU A 124 -6.06 -4.76 -0.91
CA LEU A 124 -4.99 -4.01 -1.57
C LEU A 124 -5.30 -3.86 -3.07
N PRO A 125 -4.80 -2.81 -3.73
CA PRO A 125 -4.81 -2.73 -5.19
C PRO A 125 -3.90 -3.79 -5.80
N THR A 126 -4.22 -4.27 -7.00
CA THR A 126 -3.22 -4.94 -7.84
C THR A 126 -2.21 -3.90 -8.33
N GLU A 127 -1.03 -4.35 -8.76
CA GLU A 127 -0.01 -3.47 -9.33
C GLU A 127 -0.56 -2.67 -10.53
N ALA A 128 -1.30 -3.34 -11.40
CA ALA A 128 -1.89 -2.72 -12.57
C ALA A 128 -2.99 -1.70 -12.21
N GLU A 129 -3.84 -1.98 -11.21
CA GLU A 129 -4.82 -1.02 -10.71
C GLU A 129 -4.15 0.21 -10.12
N TRP A 130 -3.05 0.00 -9.37
CA TRP A 130 -2.30 1.09 -8.78
C TRP A 130 -1.69 1.99 -9.86
N GLU A 131 -0.97 1.43 -10.85
CA GLU A 131 -0.33 2.22 -11.90
C GLU A 131 -1.35 2.90 -12.83
N TYR A 132 -2.45 2.23 -13.17
CA TYR A 132 -3.55 2.83 -13.94
C TYR A 132 -4.12 4.07 -13.24
N ALA A 133 -4.39 3.94 -11.95
CA ALA A 133 -4.93 5.02 -11.15
C ALA A 133 -3.90 6.15 -10.94
N ALA A 134 -2.62 5.80 -10.76
CA ALA A 134 -1.54 6.77 -10.61
C ALA A 134 -1.34 7.61 -11.88
N ARG A 135 -1.40 6.96 -13.06
CA ARG A 135 -1.30 7.65 -14.35
C ARG A 135 -2.49 8.56 -14.66
N ALA A 136 -3.69 8.19 -14.24
CA ALA A 136 -4.91 8.98 -14.41
C ALA A 136 -5.07 9.56 -15.84
N ASN A 137 -4.66 8.81 -16.88
CA ASN A 137 -4.62 9.22 -18.30
C ASN A 137 -3.79 10.50 -18.56
N ALA A 138 -2.83 10.79 -17.70
CA ALA A 138 -1.94 11.95 -17.83
C ALA A 138 -0.47 11.49 -17.93
N PRO A 139 0.42 12.32 -18.46
CA PRO A 139 1.86 12.07 -18.39
C PRO A 139 2.36 12.16 -16.95
N ASP A 140 3.51 11.53 -16.68
CA ASP A 140 4.22 11.68 -15.42
C ASP A 140 4.50 13.17 -15.13
N PRO A 141 4.43 13.61 -13.88
CA PRO A 141 4.76 14.98 -13.52
C PRO A 141 6.19 15.34 -13.96
N PRO A 142 6.39 16.54 -14.55
CA PRO A 142 7.74 16.97 -14.88
C PRO A 142 8.62 17.01 -13.63
N ARG A 143 9.88 16.57 -13.74
CA ARG A 143 10.81 16.58 -12.59
C ARG A 143 10.96 17.95 -11.93
N ALA A 144 10.96 19.01 -12.73
CA ALA A 144 11.07 20.39 -12.23
C ALA A 144 9.91 20.80 -11.30
N SER A 145 8.77 20.12 -11.39
CA SER A 145 7.59 20.37 -10.56
C SER A 145 7.24 19.19 -9.65
N LEU A 146 8.11 18.18 -9.53
CA LEU A 146 7.84 16.99 -8.73
C LEU A 146 7.49 17.33 -7.27
N GLY A 147 8.15 18.34 -6.69
CA GLY A 147 7.86 18.81 -5.34
C GLY A 147 6.44 19.34 -5.10
N ASP A 148 5.70 19.67 -6.18
CA ASP A 148 4.28 20.03 -6.09
C ASP A 148 3.38 18.82 -5.82
N TYR A 149 3.84 17.62 -6.22
CA TYR A 149 3.06 16.38 -6.23
C TYR A 149 3.55 15.35 -5.21
N ALA A 150 4.79 15.47 -4.72
CA ALA A 150 5.44 14.44 -3.92
C ALA A 150 6.19 15.00 -2.72
N TRP A 151 6.19 14.22 -1.63
CA TRP A 151 7.15 14.30 -0.55
C TRP A 151 8.26 13.29 -0.82
N PHE A 152 9.51 13.74 -0.94
CA PHE A 152 10.65 12.91 -1.32
C PHE A 152 11.94 13.48 -0.71
N ALA A 153 13.09 12.87 -0.91
CA ALA A 153 14.34 13.21 -0.21
C ALA A 153 14.72 14.69 -0.22
N ASP A 154 14.35 15.43 -1.28
CA ASP A 154 14.74 16.86 -1.39
C ASP A 154 13.81 17.80 -0.59
N ASN A 155 12.66 17.33 -0.07
CA ASN A 155 11.65 18.20 0.55
C ASN A 155 10.86 17.57 1.70
N SER A 156 11.22 16.36 2.15
CA SER A 156 10.47 15.59 3.15
C SER A 156 10.96 15.80 4.59
N ASP A 157 12.14 16.43 4.76
CA ASP A 157 12.80 16.53 6.07
C ASP A 157 13.00 15.16 6.75
N ASP A 158 13.28 14.11 5.92
CA ASP A 158 13.52 12.72 6.33
C ASP A 158 12.34 12.05 7.09
N GLU A 159 11.10 12.47 6.81
CA GLU A 159 9.92 11.89 7.47
C GLU A 159 8.67 11.88 6.57
N SER A 160 7.67 11.07 6.96
CA SER A 160 6.36 11.07 6.33
C SER A 160 5.53 12.28 6.77
N HIS A 161 4.71 12.80 5.87
CA HIS A 161 3.87 13.98 6.08
C HIS A 161 2.38 13.64 6.10
N PRO A 162 1.52 14.51 6.68
CA PRO A 162 0.08 14.34 6.57
C PRO A 162 -0.36 14.20 5.12
N VAL A 163 -1.22 13.20 4.85
CA VAL A 163 -1.71 12.91 3.51
C VAL A 163 -2.46 14.09 2.89
N GLY A 164 -2.40 14.23 1.57
CA GLY A 164 -3.18 15.21 0.83
C GLY A 164 -2.65 16.64 0.87
N LEU A 165 -1.42 16.88 1.29
CA LEU A 165 -0.82 18.22 1.30
C LEU A 165 -0.21 18.63 -0.04
N LYS A 166 0.06 17.69 -0.93
CA LYS A 166 0.55 17.93 -2.28
C LYS A 166 -0.61 17.98 -3.27
N LYS A 167 -0.33 18.29 -4.54
CA LYS A 167 -1.34 18.29 -5.61
C LYS A 167 -1.78 16.87 -5.95
N PRO A 168 -3.08 16.62 -6.18
CA PRO A 168 -3.56 15.34 -6.66
C PRO A 168 -3.22 15.13 -8.13
N ASN A 169 -3.30 13.88 -8.58
CA ASN A 169 -3.33 13.57 -10.00
C ASN A 169 -4.68 14.00 -10.66
N ALA A 170 -4.80 13.77 -11.98
CA ALA A 170 -6.00 14.17 -12.72
C ALA A 170 -7.30 13.49 -12.26
N TRP A 171 -7.23 12.37 -11.53
CA TRP A 171 -8.39 11.67 -10.97
C TRP A 171 -8.63 11.98 -9.49
N GLY A 172 -7.91 12.97 -8.92
CA GLY A 172 -8.10 13.41 -7.55
C GLY A 172 -7.46 12.52 -6.50
N LEU A 173 -6.53 11.65 -6.89
CA LEU A 173 -5.73 10.82 -6.00
C LEU A 173 -4.48 11.57 -5.57
N TYR A 174 -4.20 11.57 -4.27
CA TYR A 174 -3.07 12.24 -3.66
C TYR A 174 -1.96 11.25 -3.32
N ASP A 175 -0.75 11.77 -3.21
CA ASP A 175 0.42 11.05 -2.72
C ASP A 175 0.71 9.75 -3.51
N MET A 176 0.35 9.75 -4.83
CA MET A 176 0.67 8.65 -5.73
C MET A 176 2.17 8.57 -6.05
N LEU A 177 2.93 9.59 -5.68
CA LEU A 177 4.39 9.64 -5.71
C LEU A 177 4.88 10.21 -4.38
N GLY A 178 5.87 9.57 -3.78
CA GLY A 178 6.47 10.01 -2.52
C GLY A 178 5.62 9.69 -1.29
N ASN A 179 5.85 10.37 -0.21
CA ASN A 179 5.34 10.15 1.13
C ASN A 179 5.70 8.74 1.64
N VAL A 180 4.88 7.71 1.42
CA VAL A 180 5.28 6.33 1.70
C VAL A 180 5.11 5.44 0.47
N ARG A 181 6.01 4.46 0.29
CA ARG A 181 5.82 3.38 -0.69
C ARG A 181 4.57 2.60 -0.31
N GLU A 182 3.85 2.11 -1.30
CA GLU A 182 2.58 1.45 -1.07
C GLU A 182 2.62 -0.03 -1.43
N TRP A 183 2.23 -0.87 -0.47
CA TRP A 183 1.98 -2.27 -0.71
C TRP A 183 0.92 -2.47 -1.78
N VAL A 184 1.21 -3.35 -2.75
CA VAL A 184 0.22 -3.90 -3.68
C VAL A 184 -0.01 -5.39 -3.41
N ASP A 185 -1.11 -5.93 -3.91
CA ASP A 185 -1.47 -7.34 -3.67
C ASP A 185 -0.53 -8.29 -4.41
N ASP A 186 -0.06 -7.85 -5.57
CA ASP A 186 0.84 -8.62 -6.44
C ASP A 186 2.19 -8.91 -5.78
N ARG A 187 2.86 -9.87 -6.37
CA ARG A 187 4.27 -10.19 -6.12
C ARG A 187 5.04 -10.04 -7.42
N ALA A 188 6.29 -9.64 -7.35
CA ALA A 188 7.15 -9.57 -8.51
C ALA A 188 7.91 -10.88 -8.70
N ALA A 189 7.96 -11.40 -9.93
CA ALA A 189 8.93 -12.40 -10.28
C ALA A 189 10.29 -11.76 -10.49
N TYR A 190 11.34 -12.37 -9.95
CA TYR A 190 12.70 -11.82 -10.05
C TYR A 190 13.27 -11.82 -11.48
N TYR A 191 12.85 -12.71 -12.33
CA TYR A 191 13.15 -12.75 -13.75
C TYR A 191 11.98 -13.45 -14.46
N ASP A 192 10.91 -12.74 -14.69
CA ASP A 192 9.85 -13.26 -15.54
C ASP A 192 10.13 -12.86 -16.99
N TYR A 193 10.79 -13.74 -17.72
CA TYR A 193 11.02 -13.59 -19.15
C TYR A 193 9.86 -14.14 -19.98
N THR A 194 8.72 -14.43 -19.37
CA THR A 194 7.53 -14.87 -20.09
C THR A 194 7.10 -13.78 -21.07
N PRO A 195 6.97 -14.07 -22.36
CA PRO A 195 6.48 -13.09 -23.32
C PRO A 195 5.10 -12.58 -22.86
N LEU A 196 4.99 -11.25 -22.74
CA LEU A 196 3.71 -10.64 -22.40
C LEU A 196 2.73 -10.83 -23.57
N PRO A 197 1.44 -11.06 -23.28
CA PRO A 197 0.41 -11.06 -24.31
C PRO A 197 0.30 -9.67 -24.96
N GLU A 198 -0.27 -9.57 -26.15
CA GLU A 198 -0.53 -8.30 -26.83
C GLU A 198 -1.30 -7.31 -25.92
N VAL A 199 -2.25 -7.84 -25.16
CA VAL A 199 -2.99 -7.12 -24.12
C VAL A 199 -3.07 -7.99 -22.86
N SER A 200 -2.59 -7.49 -21.75
CA SER A 200 -2.76 -8.12 -20.44
C SER A 200 -4.11 -7.70 -19.84
N VAL A 201 -5.02 -8.66 -19.67
CA VAL A 201 -6.38 -8.40 -19.15
C VAL A 201 -6.44 -8.71 -17.67
N ASP A 202 -6.83 -7.71 -16.85
CA ASP A 202 -6.92 -7.80 -15.38
C ASP A 202 -5.72 -8.54 -14.75
N PRO A 203 -4.47 -8.13 -15.08
CA PRO A 203 -3.30 -8.87 -14.61
C PRO A 203 -3.20 -8.83 -13.09
N LYS A 204 -2.85 -9.96 -12.53
CA LYS A 204 -2.57 -10.11 -11.09
C LYS A 204 -1.18 -10.68 -11.00
N GLY A 205 -0.14 -9.99 -11.13
CA GLY A 205 1.23 -10.44 -10.98
C GLY A 205 1.49 -11.96 -10.96
N PRO A 206 2.67 -12.48 -10.95
CA PRO A 206 2.89 -13.91 -10.86
C PRO A 206 2.23 -14.43 -9.57
N GLN A 207 1.13 -15.13 -9.74
CA GLN A 207 0.50 -15.90 -8.67
C GLN A 207 1.50 -16.98 -8.28
N GLY A 208 1.93 -17.01 -7.05
CA GLY A 208 2.87 -17.99 -6.53
C GLY A 208 2.54 -19.38 -7.09
N GLY A 209 3.36 -19.85 -8.01
CA GLY A 209 3.04 -21.04 -8.80
C GLY A 209 2.94 -22.25 -7.89
N ARG A 210 1.79 -22.90 -7.86
CA ARG A 210 1.74 -24.33 -7.61
C ARG A 210 2.73 -24.96 -8.58
N GLY A 211 3.81 -25.56 -8.05
CA GLY A 211 4.84 -26.23 -8.81
C GLY A 211 4.28 -27.06 -9.94
N GLY A 212 4.29 -26.51 -11.13
CA GLY A 212 4.22 -27.17 -12.40
C GLY A 212 5.65 -27.55 -12.77
N GLY A 213 6.02 -28.82 -12.56
CA GLY A 213 7.30 -29.35 -12.96
C GLY A 213 7.46 -29.20 -14.47
N GLY A 214 8.36 -28.34 -14.89
CA GLY A 214 8.88 -28.20 -16.22
C GLY A 214 10.39 -28.11 -16.15
N GLY A 215 11.09 -29.22 -16.28
CA GLY A 215 12.55 -29.29 -16.26
C GLY A 215 13.15 -28.48 -17.40
N GLY A 216 13.90 -27.47 -17.06
CA GLY A 216 14.83 -26.75 -17.90
C GLY A 216 16.07 -26.45 -17.08
N GLY A 217 17.04 -27.40 -17.06
CA GLY A 217 18.32 -27.23 -16.37
C GLY A 217 19.18 -26.17 -17.03
N GLY A 218 18.99 -24.92 -16.67
CA GLY A 218 19.98 -23.86 -16.90
C GLY A 218 21.03 -23.93 -15.80
N ARG A 219 22.27 -24.27 -16.15
CA ARG A 219 23.42 -24.25 -15.26
C ARG A 219 23.53 -22.85 -14.63
N ALA A 220 23.23 -22.75 -13.34
CA ALA A 220 23.59 -21.59 -12.55
C ALA A 220 25.11 -21.40 -12.58
N GLY A 221 25.56 -20.29 -13.12
CA GLY A 221 26.97 -19.88 -13.07
C GLY A 221 27.41 -19.79 -11.62
N LYS A 222 28.62 -20.24 -11.33
CA LYS A 222 29.26 -20.22 -9.99
C LYS A 222 29.66 -18.81 -9.56
N GLY A 223 28.75 -17.89 -9.56
CA GLY A 223 28.93 -16.58 -8.94
C GLY A 223 27.73 -16.33 -8.06
N GLY A 224 27.91 -16.35 -6.75
CA GLY A 224 26.84 -15.92 -5.84
C GLY A 224 26.44 -14.48 -6.21
N PRO A 225 25.17 -14.12 -6.03
CA PRO A 225 24.73 -12.79 -6.38
C PRO A 225 25.39 -11.74 -5.48
N PRO A 226 25.52 -10.51 -5.99
CA PRO A 226 26.09 -9.42 -5.23
C PRO A 226 25.27 -9.18 -3.97
N LYS A 227 25.95 -9.06 -2.83
CA LYS A 227 25.36 -8.57 -1.59
C LYS A 227 25.44 -7.05 -1.63
N GLY A 228 24.33 -6.37 -1.54
CA GLY A 228 24.34 -4.91 -1.48
C GLY A 228 23.02 -4.28 -1.89
N PHE A 229 23.02 -2.98 -1.90
CA PHE A 229 21.95 -2.18 -2.48
C PHE A 229 22.38 -1.78 -3.90
N ASP A 230 21.45 -1.74 -4.84
CA ASP A 230 21.71 -1.09 -6.11
C ASP A 230 21.79 0.43 -5.93
N VAL A 231 22.15 1.12 -7.01
CA VAL A 231 22.26 2.60 -7.01
C VAL A 231 20.94 3.32 -6.71
N GLN A 232 19.85 2.57 -6.65
CA GLN A 232 18.51 3.04 -6.31
C GLN A 232 18.14 2.78 -4.83
N GLY A 233 19.08 2.26 -4.04
CA GLY A 233 18.81 1.85 -2.66
C GLY A 233 17.99 0.57 -2.55
N ARG A 234 17.87 -0.21 -3.66
CA ARG A 234 17.18 -1.50 -3.63
C ARG A 234 18.14 -2.58 -3.14
N LEU A 235 17.70 -3.35 -2.18
CA LEU A 235 18.50 -4.42 -1.61
C LEU A 235 18.70 -5.54 -2.64
N LEU A 236 19.92 -5.73 -3.10
CA LEU A 236 20.31 -6.84 -3.94
C LEU A 236 20.55 -8.07 -3.04
N ILE A 237 19.52 -8.86 -2.79
CA ILE A 237 19.67 -10.12 -2.04
C ILE A 237 19.14 -11.30 -2.85
N ASN A 238 19.87 -12.40 -2.69
CA ASN A 238 19.58 -13.72 -3.23
C ASN A 238 18.34 -14.37 -2.64
N GLY A 239 17.57 -15.00 -3.49
CA GLY A 239 16.68 -16.08 -3.13
C GLY A 239 15.23 -15.67 -2.95
N GLY A 240 14.61 -15.03 -3.96
CA GLY A 240 13.16 -15.13 -4.10
C GLY A 240 12.81 -16.59 -4.38
N GLY A 241 12.19 -17.27 -3.42
CA GLY A 241 11.60 -18.58 -3.67
C GLY A 241 10.56 -18.48 -4.80
N ALA A 242 10.02 -19.62 -5.23
CA ALA A 242 9.00 -19.74 -6.28
C ALA A 242 7.73 -18.87 -6.07
N GLU A 243 7.62 -18.19 -4.93
CA GLU A 243 6.48 -17.37 -4.53
C GLU A 243 6.54 -15.89 -4.97
N GLY A 244 7.64 -15.44 -5.61
CA GLY A 244 7.87 -14.04 -5.99
C GLY A 244 8.15 -13.11 -4.79
N LEU A 245 8.53 -11.88 -5.09
CA LEU A 245 8.93 -10.87 -4.11
C LEU A 245 7.76 -9.95 -3.73
N PRO A 246 7.66 -9.51 -2.47
CA PRO A 246 6.77 -8.41 -2.11
C PRO A 246 7.06 -7.17 -2.96
N LEU A 247 6.00 -6.52 -3.41
CA LEU A 247 6.06 -5.42 -4.36
C LEU A 247 5.45 -4.15 -3.77
N PHE A 248 6.11 -3.02 -4.01
CA PHE A 248 5.69 -1.69 -3.59
C PHE A 248 5.73 -0.72 -4.76
N ARG A 249 4.93 0.33 -4.69
CA ARG A 249 4.80 1.36 -5.72
C ARG A 249 4.91 2.76 -5.12
N GLY A 250 5.10 3.78 -5.96
CA GLY A 250 5.01 5.19 -5.61
C GLY A 250 6.31 5.86 -5.17
N GLY A 251 7.22 5.13 -4.58
CA GLY A 251 8.36 5.69 -3.86
C GLY A 251 7.97 6.26 -2.51
N GLY A 252 8.93 6.57 -1.67
CA GLY A 252 8.75 7.10 -0.33
C GLY A 252 9.48 8.43 -0.13
N TRP A 253 9.33 8.99 1.05
CA TRP A 253 9.93 10.25 1.48
C TRP A 253 11.48 10.25 1.43
N ASP A 254 12.10 9.09 1.46
CA ASP A 254 13.56 8.90 1.39
C ASP A 254 14.11 8.71 -0.03
N ASN A 255 13.25 8.60 -1.04
CA ASN A 255 13.70 8.39 -2.42
C ASN A 255 14.10 9.69 -3.11
N PHE A 256 15.13 9.61 -3.96
CA PHE A 256 15.52 10.71 -4.85
C PHE A 256 14.62 10.80 -6.08
N ALA A 257 14.48 11.99 -6.63
CA ALA A 257 13.62 12.31 -7.77
C ALA A 257 13.67 11.34 -8.97
N PRO A 258 14.82 10.77 -9.40
CA PRO A 258 14.86 9.78 -10.48
C PRO A 258 14.06 8.52 -10.23
N TYR A 259 13.79 8.19 -9.00
CA TYR A 259 13.07 6.97 -8.60
C TYR A 259 11.58 7.20 -8.37
N LEU A 260 11.12 8.45 -8.26
CA LEU A 260 9.70 8.79 -8.15
C LEU A 260 9.07 8.88 -9.55
N ARG A 261 8.82 7.72 -10.15
CA ARG A 261 8.17 7.60 -11.46
C ARG A 261 6.97 6.67 -11.33
N LEU A 262 5.93 6.92 -12.13
CA LEU A 262 4.71 6.12 -12.06
C LEU A 262 4.93 4.64 -12.43
N SER A 263 6.00 4.34 -13.17
CA SER A 263 6.42 2.98 -13.52
C SER A 263 7.38 2.34 -12.52
N SER A 264 7.98 3.10 -11.60
CA SER A 264 8.97 2.56 -10.66
C SER A 264 8.40 1.45 -9.79
N ARG A 265 9.16 0.38 -9.67
CA ARG A 265 8.84 -0.84 -8.92
C ARG A 265 9.87 -1.04 -7.82
N TYR A 266 9.41 -1.39 -6.63
CA TYR A 266 10.29 -1.63 -5.48
C TYR A 266 9.99 -3.01 -4.91
N TYR A 267 11.04 -3.76 -4.58
CA TYR A 267 10.92 -5.10 -4.03
C TYR A 267 11.71 -5.23 -2.75
N TYR A 268 11.29 -6.17 -1.93
CA TYR A 268 12.05 -6.56 -0.76
C TYR A 268 12.09 -8.07 -0.60
N TYR A 269 13.23 -8.56 -0.09
CA TYR A 269 13.43 -9.95 0.26
C TYR A 269 13.09 -10.17 1.73
N GLY A 270 11.92 -10.71 2.00
CA GLY A 270 11.47 -11.04 3.34
C GLY A 270 9.98 -10.75 3.53
N THR A 271 9.35 -11.51 4.38
CA THR A 271 7.92 -11.38 4.70
C THR A 271 7.66 -10.38 5.82
N ASP A 272 8.68 -10.01 6.58
CA ASP A 272 8.56 -9.29 7.84
C ASP A 272 9.09 -7.85 7.80
N LEU A 273 9.21 -7.29 6.58
CA LEU A 273 9.71 -5.93 6.41
C LEU A 273 8.81 -4.92 7.09
N LYS A 274 9.41 -4.11 7.97
CA LYS A 274 8.79 -2.97 8.64
C LYS A 274 9.76 -1.80 8.60
N VAL A 275 9.52 -0.87 7.71
CA VAL A 275 10.32 0.35 7.54
C VAL A 275 9.43 1.57 7.47
N GLY A 276 9.94 2.71 7.93
CA GLY A 276 9.19 3.95 8.14
C GLY A 276 8.76 4.68 6.86
N ASP A 277 9.03 4.09 5.70
CA ASP A 277 8.70 4.65 4.39
C ASP A 277 7.76 3.73 3.58
N ILE A 278 7.17 2.69 4.21
CA ILE A 278 6.25 1.75 3.56
C ILE A 278 4.92 1.70 4.30
N GLY A 279 3.86 2.11 3.61
CA GLY A 279 2.47 2.07 4.02
C GLY A 279 1.60 1.38 2.96
N PHE A 280 0.33 1.77 2.86
CA PHE A 280 -0.58 1.20 1.87
C PHE A 280 -1.81 2.08 1.65
N ARG A 281 -2.49 1.88 0.52
CA ARG A 281 -3.85 2.37 0.28
C ARG A 281 -4.78 1.21 -0.04
N LEU A 282 -6.10 1.47 0.01
CA LEU A 282 -7.12 0.45 -0.15
C LEU A 282 -7.82 0.53 -1.50
N VAL A 283 -8.23 -0.61 -2.00
CA VAL A 283 -9.33 -0.74 -2.94
C VAL A 283 -10.59 -1.12 -2.18
N ARG A 284 -11.71 -0.54 -2.59
CA ARG A 284 -13.05 -0.91 -2.18
C ARG A 284 -13.85 -1.38 -3.39
N GLU A 285 -14.44 -2.55 -3.29
CA GLU A 285 -15.35 -3.11 -4.29
C GLU A 285 -16.79 -2.97 -3.82
N ALA A 286 -17.66 -2.49 -4.70
CA ALA A 286 -19.08 -2.51 -4.42
C ALA A 286 -19.61 -3.96 -4.39
N PRO A 287 -20.67 -4.24 -3.62
CA PRO A 287 -21.29 -5.55 -3.55
C PRO A 287 -21.86 -6.02 -4.89
#